data_89e06e9b7cabda3f2a313aa72f578aca
#
_entry.id   89e06e9b7cabda3f2a313aa72f578aca
#
_cell.length_a   1.000
_cell.length_b   1.000
_cell.length_c   1.000
_cell.angle_alpha   90.00
_cell.angle_beta   90.00
_cell.angle_gamma   90.00
#
_symmetry.space_group_name_H-M   'P 1'
#
loop_
_entity.id
_entity.type
_entity.pdbx_description
1 polymer ?
#
loop_
_entity_poly.entity_id
_entity_poly.type
_entity_poly.pdbx_seq_one_letter_code
_entity_poly.pdbx_strand_id
1 'polypeptide(L)'
;MDTYALIDYALQRYSPREIAMALGVDARTVRRWQVRESEPPPYVSDAIRQRLLPLQNLQDQAPAGFTFIDLFAGIGGMRLAFEKQGGKCVFTSEWDAYARKTYAANFHDGPDHVFTGDITTVHEKDVPDHDVLIAGFP
;
A
#
# COMPACT_ATOMS: atom_id res chain seq x y z
N MET A 1 -0.66 17.76 -5.20
CA MET A 1 -1.76 17.50 -4.24
C MET A 1 -1.56 18.48 -3.11
N ASP A 2 -2.55 19.30 -2.81
CA ASP A 2 -2.47 20.27 -1.71
C ASP A 2 -2.57 19.57 -0.34
N THR A 3 -2.29 20.30 0.74
CA THR A 3 -2.24 19.74 2.10
C THR A 3 -3.59 19.16 2.53
N TYR A 4 -4.69 19.79 2.14
CA TYR A 4 -6.03 19.28 2.48
C TYR A 4 -6.36 17.98 1.77
N ALA A 5 -6.02 17.87 0.49
CA ALA A 5 -6.19 16.63 -0.26
C ALA A 5 -5.37 15.48 0.32
N LEU A 6 -4.18 15.77 0.86
CA LEU A 6 -3.37 14.78 1.57
C LEU A 6 -3.99 14.34 2.91
N ILE A 7 -4.59 15.28 3.64
CA ILE A 7 -5.32 14.98 4.89
C ILE A 7 -6.53 14.09 4.59
N ASP A 8 -7.34 14.45 3.58
CA ASP A 8 -8.52 13.68 3.19
C ASP A 8 -8.12 12.27 2.74
N TYR A 9 -7.05 12.15 1.99
CA TYR A 9 -6.50 10.86 1.57
C TYR A 9 -6.01 10.01 2.76
N ALA A 10 -5.33 10.63 3.72
CA ALA A 10 -4.91 9.95 4.93
C ALA A 10 -6.11 9.49 5.78
N LEU A 11 -7.17 10.29 5.87
CA LEU A 11 -8.40 9.98 6.60
C LEU A 11 -9.22 8.82 6.00
N GLN A 12 -8.99 8.45 4.74
CA GLN A 12 -9.57 7.25 4.14
C GLN A 12 -8.94 5.95 4.69
N ARG A 13 -7.73 6.03 5.26
CA ARG A 13 -6.92 4.89 5.72
C ARG A 13 -6.68 4.86 7.21
N TYR A 14 -6.63 6.01 7.83
CA TYR A 14 -6.29 6.19 9.24
C TYR A 14 -7.36 6.99 9.97
N SER A 15 -7.62 6.66 11.22
CA SER A 15 -8.48 7.47 12.08
C SER A 15 -7.82 8.83 12.39
N PRO A 16 -8.60 9.87 12.77
CA PRO A 16 -8.03 11.15 13.20
C PRO A 16 -7.04 11.03 14.38
N ARG A 17 -7.19 10.00 15.23
CA ARG A 17 -6.26 9.73 16.33
C ARG A 17 -4.91 9.22 15.86
N GLU A 18 -4.91 8.29 14.92
CA GLU A 18 -3.68 7.74 14.33
C GLU A 18 -2.91 8.81 13.57
N ILE A 19 -3.61 9.65 12.79
CA ILE A 19 -3.01 10.78 12.10
C ILE A 19 -2.42 11.77 13.10
N ALA A 20 -3.15 12.11 14.14
CA ALA A 20 -2.71 13.02 15.19
C ALA A 20 -1.44 12.52 15.89
N MET A 21 -1.41 11.23 16.23
CA MET A 21 -0.24 10.59 16.85
C MET A 21 0.98 10.64 15.92
N ALA A 22 0.80 10.33 14.64
CA ALA A 22 1.88 10.36 13.66
C ALA A 22 2.42 11.78 13.41
N LEU A 23 1.55 12.79 13.47
CA LEU A 23 1.93 14.20 13.24
C LEU A 23 2.36 14.95 14.52
N GLY A 24 2.19 14.35 15.70
CA GLY A 24 2.48 15.01 16.97
C GLY A 24 1.51 16.13 17.31
N VAL A 25 0.24 16.02 16.92
CA VAL A 25 -0.83 17.00 17.17
C VAL A 25 -2.00 16.37 17.91
N ASP A 26 -2.97 17.17 18.33
CA ASP A 26 -4.21 16.69 18.93
C ASP A 26 -5.21 16.21 17.85
N ALA A 27 -5.99 15.16 18.14
CA ALA A 27 -6.99 14.63 17.22
C ALA A 27 -8.10 15.65 16.87
N ARG A 28 -8.38 16.60 17.76
CA ARG A 28 -9.29 17.72 17.48
C ARG A 28 -8.73 18.60 16.37
N THR A 29 -7.42 18.85 16.36
CA THR A 29 -6.74 19.62 15.33
C THR A 29 -6.91 18.95 13.96
N VAL A 30 -6.72 17.64 13.87
CA VAL A 30 -6.94 16.90 12.61
C VAL A 30 -8.39 17.02 12.11
N ARG A 31 -9.37 16.92 13.02
CA ARG A 31 -10.79 17.11 12.68
C ARG A 31 -11.10 18.52 12.19
N ARG A 32 -10.49 19.55 12.81
CA ARG A 32 -10.63 20.95 12.36
C ARG A 32 -10.08 21.16 10.94
N TRP A 33 -8.98 20.52 10.62
CA TRP A 33 -8.46 20.52 9.25
C TRP A 33 -9.39 19.81 8.27
N GLN A 34 -9.95 18.66 8.67
CA GLN A 34 -10.92 17.93 7.86
C GLN A 34 -12.12 18.76 7.45
N VAL A 35 -12.66 19.56 8.37
CA VAL A 35 -13.82 20.43 8.12
C VAL A 35 -13.44 21.84 7.66
N ARG A 36 -12.14 22.07 7.33
CA ARG A 36 -11.63 23.39 6.88
C ARG A 36 -11.81 24.52 7.88
N GLU A 37 -11.96 24.23 9.16
CA GLU A 37 -12.11 25.21 10.23
C GLU A 37 -10.80 25.92 10.56
N SER A 38 -9.65 25.28 10.34
CA SER A 38 -8.33 25.86 10.53
C SER A 38 -7.38 25.39 9.44
N GLU A 39 -6.40 26.23 9.09
CA GLU A 39 -5.40 25.91 8.08
C GLU A 39 -4.29 25.01 8.68
N PRO A 40 -3.94 23.90 8.01
CA PRO A 40 -2.83 23.08 8.45
C PRO A 40 -1.50 23.79 8.17
N PRO A 41 -0.55 23.76 9.12
CA PRO A 41 0.79 24.31 8.90
C PRO A 41 1.50 23.68 7.70
N PRO A 42 2.42 24.39 7.03
CA PRO A 42 3.11 23.89 5.82
C PRO A 42 3.82 22.55 6.00
N TYR A 43 4.36 22.26 7.19
CA TYR A 43 5.06 20.99 7.46
C TYR A 43 4.15 19.75 7.45
N VAL A 44 2.83 19.93 7.56
CA VAL A 44 1.86 18.82 7.67
C VAL A 44 1.86 17.99 6.40
N SER A 45 1.98 18.60 5.23
CA SER A 45 2.04 17.88 3.95
C SER A 45 3.24 16.93 3.89
N ASP A 46 4.41 17.38 4.31
CA ASP A 46 5.63 16.58 4.30
C ASP A 46 5.59 15.51 5.39
N ALA A 47 5.07 15.84 6.57
CA ALA A 47 4.91 14.88 7.65
C ALA A 47 3.92 13.75 7.32
N ILE A 48 2.81 14.04 6.63
CA ILE A 48 1.88 13.04 6.12
C ILE A 48 2.59 12.12 5.12
N ARG A 49 3.30 12.68 4.15
CA ARG A 49 4.04 11.91 3.13
C ARG A 49 5.10 11.00 3.75
N GLN A 50 5.84 11.50 4.75
CA GLN A 50 6.92 10.75 5.38
C GLN A 50 6.47 9.71 6.39
N ARG A 51 5.37 9.95 7.11
CA ARG A 51 4.98 9.15 8.28
C ARG A 51 3.73 8.31 8.09
N LEU A 52 2.80 8.78 7.25
CA LEU A 52 1.50 8.13 7.06
C LEU A 52 1.33 7.54 5.66
N LEU A 53 2.06 8.07 4.67
CA LEU A 53 2.08 7.54 3.32
C LEU A 53 3.46 6.93 3.07
N PRO A 54 3.75 5.76 3.65
CA PRO A 54 5.02 5.11 3.37
C PRO A 54 5.15 4.88 1.88
N LEU A 55 6.29 5.16 1.37
CA LEU A 55 6.95 4.92 0.06
C LEU A 55 6.15 4.32 -1.13
N GLN A 56 4.93 3.82 -0.92
CA GLN A 56 4.06 3.28 -1.97
C GLN A 56 3.69 4.35 -3.03
N ASN A 57 3.61 5.62 -2.63
CA ASN A 57 3.24 6.70 -3.56
C ASN A 57 4.41 7.25 -4.39
N LEU A 58 5.64 6.89 -4.08
CA LEU A 58 6.78 7.24 -4.94
C LEU A 58 6.98 6.21 -6.06
N GLN A 59 6.45 4.99 -5.87
CA GLN A 59 6.52 3.93 -6.87
C GLN A 59 5.43 4.04 -7.94
N ASP A 60 4.27 4.59 -7.61
CA ASP A 60 3.17 4.80 -8.59
C ASP A 60 3.48 5.90 -9.63
N GLN A 61 4.52 6.70 -9.45
CA GLN A 61 4.89 7.80 -10.36
C GLN A 61 6.16 7.53 -11.19
N ALA A 62 6.95 6.55 -10.81
CA ALA A 62 8.07 6.08 -11.62
C ALA A 62 7.65 4.85 -12.42
N PRO A 63 8.02 4.74 -13.70
CA PRO A 63 7.83 3.49 -14.42
C PRO A 63 8.51 2.38 -13.63
N ALA A 64 7.81 1.26 -13.40
CA ALA A 64 8.38 0.12 -12.73
C ALA A 64 9.63 -0.34 -13.46
N GLY A 65 10.72 -0.54 -12.75
CA GLY A 65 11.95 -1.05 -13.33
C GLY A 65 11.82 -2.49 -13.84
N PHE A 66 10.91 -3.26 -13.22
CA PHE A 66 10.54 -4.62 -13.59
C PHE A 66 9.20 -5.00 -12.96
N THR A 67 8.55 -6.03 -13.50
CA THR A 67 7.34 -6.62 -12.92
C THR A 67 7.64 -7.95 -12.26
N PHE A 68 6.88 -8.30 -11.23
CA PHE A 68 7.02 -9.60 -10.57
C PHE A 68 5.69 -10.17 -10.11
N ILE A 69 5.67 -11.49 -9.93
CA ILE A 69 4.59 -12.23 -9.29
C ILE A 69 5.06 -12.80 -7.95
N ASP A 70 4.17 -12.83 -6.96
CA ASP A 70 4.44 -13.26 -5.58
C ASP A 70 3.60 -14.52 -5.28
N LEU A 71 4.24 -15.67 -5.34
CA LEU A 71 3.60 -16.97 -5.08
C LEU A 71 3.91 -17.47 -3.67
N PHE A 72 2.93 -18.08 -3.03
CA PHE A 72 3.02 -18.47 -1.62
C PHE A 72 3.39 -17.27 -0.74
N ALA A 73 2.68 -16.17 -0.97
CA ALA A 73 3.12 -14.83 -0.60
C ALA A 73 3.17 -14.58 0.92
N GLY A 74 2.48 -15.41 1.72
CA GLY A 74 2.41 -15.22 3.16
C GLY A 74 1.82 -13.85 3.51
N ILE A 75 2.50 -13.11 4.34
CA ILE A 75 2.10 -11.74 4.74
C ILE A 75 2.76 -10.64 3.88
N GLY A 76 3.55 -11.02 2.85
CA GLY A 76 4.13 -10.08 1.88
C GLY A 76 5.54 -9.57 2.16
N GLY A 77 6.30 -10.28 2.98
CA GLY A 77 7.68 -9.87 3.30
C GLY A 77 8.61 -9.80 2.09
N MET A 78 8.53 -10.79 1.18
CA MET A 78 9.30 -10.79 -0.06
C MET A 78 8.87 -9.69 -1.00
N ARG A 79 7.56 -9.46 -1.15
CA ARG A 79 7.02 -8.36 -1.93
C ARG A 79 7.60 -7.01 -1.51
N LEU A 80 7.65 -6.71 -0.21
CA LEU A 80 8.25 -5.48 0.30
C LEU A 80 9.70 -5.30 -0.16
N ALA A 81 10.48 -6.37 -0.17
CA ALA A 81 11.88 -6.32 -0.59
C ALA A 81 12.01 -5.99 -2.08
N PHE A 82 11.19 -6.59 -2.93
CA PHE A 82 11.21 -6.38 -4.38
C PHE A 82 10.64 -5.02 -4.78
N GLU A 83 9.58 -4.56 -4.12
CA GLU A 83 9.04 -3.21 -4.34
C GLU A 83 10.04 -2.11 -3.98
N LYS A 84 10.83 -2.30 -2.91
CA LYS A 84 11.93 -1.38 -2.55
C LYS A 84 13.02 -1.27 -3.63
N GLN A 85 13.15 -2.27 -4.50
CA GLN A 85 14.07 -2.27 -5.64
C GLN A 85 13.43 -1.72 -6.93
N GLY A 86 12.24 -1.15 -6.84
CA GLY A 86 11.54 -0.60 -8.01
C GLY A 86 10.68 -1.62 -8.77
N GLY A 87 10.46 -2.80 -8.20
CA GLY A 87 9.55 -3.80 -8.79
C GLY A 87 8.09 -3.45 -8.58
N LYS A 88 7.24 -3.86 -9.53
CA LYS A 88 5.78 -3.80 -9.42
C LYS A 88 5.21 -5.20 -9.34
N CYS A 89 4.49 -5.52 -8.26
CA CYS A 89 3.76 -6.77 -8.14
C CYS A 89 2.52 -6.75 -9.04
N VAL A 90 2.38 -7.73 -9.92
CA VAL A 90 1.25 -7.81 -10.88
C VAL A 90 0.32 -8.99 -10.62
N PHE A 91 0.71 -9.91 -9.76
CA PHE A 91 -0.09 -11.09 -9.40
C PHE A 91 0.37 -11.64 -8.04
N THR A 92 -0.58 -12.06 -7.22
CA THR A 92 -0.30 -12.65 -5.90
C THR A 92 -1.11 -13.94 -5.72
N SER A 93 -0.49 -14.94 -5.12
CA SER A 93 -1.15 -16.17 -4.68
C SER A 93 -0.78 -16.50 -3.25
N GLU A 94 -1.79 -16.69 -2.39
CA GLU A 94 -1.65 -17.17 -1.02
C GLU A 94 -2.93 -17.90 -0.61
N TRP A 95 -2.82 -19.13 -0.17
CA TRP A 95 -4.01 -19.94 0.14
C TRP A 95 -4.48 -19.79 1.59
N ASP A 96 -3.58 -19.51 2.54
CA ASP A 96 -3.95 -19.33 3.94
C ASP A 96 -4.80 -18.07 4.15
N ALA A 97 -6.00 -18.26 4.72
CA ALA A 97 -6.97 -17.18 4.86
C ALA A 97 -6.50 -16.05 5.79
N TYR A 98 -5.71 -16.39 6.83
CA TYR A 98 -5.19 -15.39 7.76
C TYR A 98 -4.04 -14.60 7.15
N ALA A 99 -3.13 -15.29 6.45
CA ALA A 99 -2.06 -14.65 5.71
C ALA A 99 -2.61 -13.71 4.63
N ARG A 100 -3.61 -14.13 3.86
CA ARG A 100 -4.30 -13.31 2.85
C ARG A 100 -4.92 -12.03 3.45
N LYS A 101 -5.56 -12.15 4.61
CA LYS A 101 -6.15 -11.00 5.31
C LYS A 101 -5.08 -9.98 5.71
N THR A 102 -3.96 -10.46 6.25
CA THR A 102 -2.81 -9.61 6.63
C THR A 102 -2.17 -8.99 5.40
N TYR A 103 -1.96 -9.77 4.33
CA TYR A 103 -1.43 -9.28 3.06
C TYR A 103 -2.30 -8.16 2.49
N ALA A 104 -3.60 -8.36 2.38
CA ALA A 104 -4.54 -7.35 1.87
C ALA A 104 -4.59 -6.08 2.74
N ALA A 105 -4.33 -6.18 4.03
CA ALA A 105 -4.23 -5.03 4.92
C ALA A 105 -2.93 -4.22 4.70
N ASN A 106 -1.86 -4.88 4.25
CA ASN A 106 -0.56 -4.25 4.01
C ASN A 106 -0.41 -3.67 2.60
N PHE A 107 -1.08 -4.26 1.61
CA PHE A 107 -0.94 -3.88 0.20
C PHE A 107 -2.30 -3.49 -0.38
N HIS A 108 -2.38 -2.27 -0.90
CA HIS A 108 -3.59 -1.71 -1.49
C HIS A 108 -3.45 -1.69 -3.01
N ASP A 109 -3.59 -2.87 -3.60
CA ASP A 109 -3.53 -3.04 -5.04
C ASP A 109 -4.78 -2.47 -5.71
N GLY A 110 -4.63 -2.02 -6.93
CA GLY A 110 -5.74 -1.56 -7.75
C GLY A 110 -6.66 -2.72 -8.21
N PRO A 111 -7.77 -2.39 -8.87
CA PRO A 111 -8.75 -3.39 -9.31
C PRO A 111 -8.20 -4.40 -10.35
N ASP A 112 -7.11 -4.05 -11.01
CA ASP A 112 -6.48 -4.89 -12.04
C ASP A 112 -5.50 -5.93 -11.46
N HIS A 113 -5.20 -5.85 -10.15
CA HIS A 113 -4.31 -6.80 -9.49
C HIS A 113 -5.06 -8.09 -9.14
N VAL A 114 -4.55 -9.21 -9.63
CA VAL A 114 -5.12 -10.52 -9.31
C VAL A 114 -4.52 -11.06 -8.03
N PHE A 115 -5.36 -11.25 -7.02
CA PHE A 115 -5.00 -11.91 -5.77
C PHE A 115 -5.81 -13.21 -5.64
N THR A 116 -5.16 -14.35 -5.86
CA THR A 116 -5.79 -15.66 -5.81
C THR A 116 -5.41 -16.47 -4.56
N GLY A 117 -6.20 -17.47 -4.25
CA GLY A 117 -5.91 -18.42 -3.17
C GLY A 117 -4.96 -19.54 -3.62
N ASP A 118 -5.54 -20.65 -4.04
CA ASP A 118 -4.79 -21.83 -4.47
C ASP A 118 -4.27 -21.64 -5.90
N ILE A 119 -2.96 -21.57 -6.05
CA ILE A 119 -2.30 -21.41 -7.35
C ILE A 119 -2.58 -22.58 -8.31
N THR A 120 -2.85 -23.78 -7.78
CA THR A 120 -3.13 -24.95 -8.61
C THR A 120 -4.44 -24.85 -9.38
N THR A 121 -5.33 -23.94 -8.98
CA THR A 121 -6.61 -23.68 -9.65
C THR A 121 -6.51 -22.60 -10.73
N VAL A 122 -5.37 -21.94 -10.83
CA VAL A 122 -5.14 -20.85 -11.78
C VAL A 122 -4.60 -21.42 -13.10
N HIS A 123 -5.24 -21.03 -14.21
CA HIS A 123 -4.72 -21.40 -15.51
C HIS A 123 -3.51 -20.53 -15.84
N GLU A 124 -2.46 -21.11 -16.43
CA GLU A 124 -1.23 -20.38 -16.79
C GLU A 124 -1.47 -19.10 -17.64
N LYS A 125 -2.52 -19.11 -18.48
CA LYS A 125 -2.91 -17.96 -19.31
C LYS A 125 -3.48 -16.79 -18.53
N ASP A 126 -3.93 -17.02 -17.29
CA ASP A 126 -4.51 -15.99 -16.42
C ASP A 126 -3.43 -15.33 -15.55
N VAL A 127 -2.19 -15.83 -15.60
CA VAL A 127 -1.05 -15.20 -14.95
C VAL A 127 -0.48 -14.13 -15.88
N PRO A 128 -0.38 -12.86 -15.42
CA PRO A 128 0.14 -11.78 -16.27
C PRO A 128 1.60 -11.99 -16.64
N ASP A 129 2.02 -11.39 -17.77
CA ASP A 129 3.43 -11.31 -18.12
C ASP A 129 4.23 -10.62 -17.02
N HIS A 130 5.37 -11.17 -16.68
CA HIS A 130 6.23 -10.70 -15.59
C HIS A 130 7.70 -11.00 -15.86
N ASP A 131 8.57 -10.19 -15.27
CA ASP A 131 10.02 -10.34 -15.40
C ASP A 131 10.60 -11.29 -14.36
N VAL A 132 10.01 -11.33 -13.15
CA VAL A 132 10.52 -12.08 -12.00
C VAL A 132 9.38 -12.84 -11.33
N LEU A 133 9.64 -14.10 -10.99
CA LEU A 133 8.80 -14.92 -10.14
C LEU A 133 9.47 -15.06 -8.77
N ILE A 134 8.78 -14.64 -7.71
CA ILE A 134 9.21 -14.89 -6.34
C ILE A 134 8.27 -15.91 -5.69
N ALA A 135 8.85 -16.85 -4.94
CA ALA A 135 8.09 -17.91 -4.27
C ALA A 135 8.85 -18.39 -3.04
N GLY A 136 8.20 -18.35 -1.89
CA GLY A 136 8.63 -19.09 -0.71
C GLY A 136 8.02 -20.47 -0.72
N PHE A 137 8.80 -21.53 -0.64
CA PHE A 137 8.25 -22.87 -0.51
C PHE A 137 7.69 -23.08 0.90
N PRO A 138 6.50 -23.72 1.04
CA PRO A 138 5.95 -24.06 2.32
C PRO A 138 6.76 -25.17 3.01
#